data_9b8e30e108d611cf615c674a288c362e
#
_entry.id   9b8e30e108d611cf615c674a288c362e
#
_cell.length_a   1.000
_cell.length_b   1.000
_cell.length_c   1.000
_cell.angle_alpha   90.00
_cell.angle_beta   90.00
_cell.angle_gamma   90.00
#
_symmetry.space_group_name_H-M   'P 1'
#
loop_
_entity.id
_entity.type
_entity.pdbx_description
1 polymer ?
#
loop_
_entity_poly.entity_id
_entity_poly.type
_entity_poly.pdbx_seq_one_letter_code
_entity_poly.pdbx_strand_id
1 'polypeptide(L)'
;MPEQGKVFKYKLDFYYQSALIYLVTLILYGGIRGSLVEKKFSYVLDDPLMYVIVFFVVMSLVVLGLNYARNRRLIITPEAIVFKHHWDQRVITLSEIEWLHIGREARVQTSGRFQVILIKLKGRRRLFRIRVGRYERERELVHEMNRIAADVPMRKQRRWRRPKFTDR
;
A
#
# COMPACT_ATOMS: atom_id res chain seq x y z
N MET A 1 17.64 17.41 -21.68
CA MET A 1 16.97 17.83 -20.43
C MET A 1 16.19 16.65 -19.92
N PRO A 2 16.34 16.18 -18.69
CA PRO A 2 15.51 15.09 -18.20
C PRO A 2 14.09 15.61 -18.13
N GLU A 3 13.22 15.10 -18.99
CA GLU A 3 11.78 15.39 -18.91
C GLU A 3 11.29 15.09 -17.51
N GLN A 4 10.65 16.09 -16.91
CA GLN A 4 10.23 16.05 -15.51
C GLN A 4 9.19 14.95 -15.32
N GLY A 5 9.66 13.78 -14.85
CA GLY A 5 8.79 12.67 -14.50
C GLY A 5 7.88 13.06 -13.35
N LYS A 6 6.60 12.67 -13.40
CA LYS A 6 5.66 12.86 -12.29
C LYS A 6 5.99 11.92 -11.15
N VAL A 7 6.17 12.48 -9.96
CA VAL A 7 6.55 11.74 -8.75
C VAL A 7 5.31 11.48 -7.89
N PHE A 8 5.04 10.22 -7.59
CA PHE A 8 3.96 9.77 -6.70
C PHE A 8 4.54 9.17 -5.44
N LYS A 9 4.25 9.77 -4.28
CA LYS A 9 4.71 9.29 -2.98
C LYS A 9 3.80 8.18 -2.45
N TYR A 10 4.37 7.26 -1.69
CA TYR A 10 3.62 6.21 -1.01
C TYR A 10 2.90 6.77 0.22
N LYS A 11 1.62 6.46 0.39
CA LYS A 11 0.82 6.87 1.55
C LYS A 11 1.25 6.10 2.80
N LEU A 12 1.51 6.84 3.86
CA LEU A 12 1.81 6.29 5.18
C LEU A 12 0.62 6.39 6.14
N ASP A 13 -0.51 6.93 5.69
CA ASP A 13 -1.70 7.24 6.50
C ASP A 13 -2.17 6.04 7.32
N PHE A 14 -2.17 4.85 6.72
CA PHE A 14 -2.55 3.61 7.42
C PHE A 14 -1.64 3.31 8.62
N TYR A 15 -0.34 3.54 8.47
CA TYR A 15 0.62 3.28 9.55
C TYR A 15 0.51 4.32 10.66
N TYR A 16 0.27 5.60 10.30
CA TYR A 16 0.01 6.66 11.28
C TYR A 16 -1.28 6.39 12.05
N GLN A 17 -2.36 6.03 11.36
CA GLN A 17 -3.63 5.70 11.99
C GLN A 17 -3.49 4.51 12.94
N SER A 18 -2.80 3.44 12.53
CA SER A 18 -2.56 2.27 13.38
C SER A 18 -1.77 2.64 14.63
N ALA A 19 -0.67 3.40 14.50
CA ALA A 19 0.13 3.84 15.62
C ALA A 19 -0.66 4.73 16.58
N LEU A 20 -1.49 5.64 16.04
CA LEU A 20 -2.35 6.52 16.83
C LEU A 20 -3.39 5.72 17.63
N ILE A 21 -4.05 4.74 16.99
CA ILE A 21 -5.06 3.90 17.66
C ILE A 21 -4.43 3.16 18.84
N TYR A 22 -3.28 2.50 18.64
CA TYR A 22 -2.61 1.79 19.73
C TYR A 22 -2.12 2.73 20.85
N LEU A 23 -1.62 3.93 20.49
CA LEU A 23 -1.21 4.92 21.48
C LEU A 23 -2.40 5.43 22.32
N VAL A 24 -3.53 5.76 21.66
CA VAL A 24 -4.75 6.18 22.35
C VAL A 24 -5.27 5.05 23.25
N THR A 25 -5.24 3.80 22.77
CA THR A 25 -5.63 2.63 23.56
C THR A 25 -4.76 2.50 24.82
N LEU A 26 -3.44 2.70 24.68
CA LEU A 26 -2.51 2.67 25.82
C LEU A 26 -2.86 3.74 26.88
N ILE A 27 -3.08 4.98 26.42
CA ILE A 27 -3.42 6.11 27.31
C ILE A 27 -4.77 5.87 28.02
N LEU A 28 -5.77 5.44 27.27
CA LEU A 28 -7.09 5.16 27.84
C LEU A 28 -7.03 4.00 28.84
N TYR A 29 -6.38 2.90 28.47
CA TYR A 29 -6.24 1.76 29.34
C TYR A 29 -5.49 2.11 30.63
N GLY A 30 -4.35 2.78 30.54
CA GLY A 30 -3.57 3.21 31.68
C GLY A 30 -4.30 4.23 32.57
N GLY A 31 -5.04 5.17 31.94
CA GLY A 31 -5.82 6.16 32.67
C GLY A 31 -7.02 5.54 33.41
N ILE A 32 -7.78 4.67 32.77
CA ILE A 32 -8.93 3.99 33.39
C ILE A 32 -8.45 3.08 34.52
N ARG A 33 -7.43 2.26 34.27
CA ARG A 33 -6.93 1.31 35.26
C ARG A 33 -6.31 2.00 36.45
N GLY A 34 -5.46 3.02 36.21
CA GLY A 34 -4.78 3.74 37.26
C GLY A 34 -5.69 4.66 38.10
N SER A 35 -6.68 5.28 37.47
CA SER A 35 -7.54 6.26 38.14
C SER A 35 -8.77 5.64 38.80
N LEU A 36 -9.44 4.70 38.12
CA LEU A 36 -10.73 4.17 38.56
C LEU A 36 -10.63 2.87 39.35
N VAL A 37 -9.63 2.02 39.08
CA VAL A 37 -9.57 0.68 39.67
C VAL A 37 -8.64 0.62 40.86
N GLU A 38 -7.46 1.21 40.79
CA GLU A 38 -6.41 0.91 41.78
C GLU A 38 -5.84 2.09 42.55
N LYS A 39 -6.27 3.32 42.33
CA LYS A 39 -5.80 4.56 43.04
C LYS A 39 -4.25 4.74 43.16
N LYS A 40 -3.45 3.80 42.62
CA LYS A 40 -1.99 3.86 42.57
C LYS A 40 -1.48 3.42 41.22
N PHE A 41 -0.69 4.26 40.59
CA PHE A 41 -0.15 4.04 39.24
C PHE A 41 0.83 2.84 39.16
N SER A 42 1.43 2.42 40.30
CA SER A 42 2.37 1.31 40.32
C SER A 42 1.76 -0.04 39.94
N TYR A 43 0.49 -0.29 40.26
CA TYR A 43 -0.18 -1.56 39.93
C TYR A 43 -0.55 -1.70 38.45
N VAL A 44 -0.59 -0.59 37.70
CA VAL A 44 -0.86 -0.62 36.25
C VAL A 44 0.32 -1.28 35.52
N LEU A 45 1.52 -1.14 36.06
CA LEU A 45 2.74 -1.73 35.47
C LEU A 45 2.85 -3.25 35.73
N ASP A 46 2.13 -3.79 36.73
CA ASP A 46 2.12 -5.23 37.04
C ASP A 46 1.08 -6.00 36.23
N ASP A 47 0.25 -5.29 35.43
CA ASP A 47 -0.79 -5.90 34.62
C ASP A 47 -0.23 -6.50 33.33
N PRO A 48 -0.34 -7.82 33.08
CA PRO A 48 0.14 -8.46 31.87
C PRO A 48 -0.47 -7.86 30.58
N LEU A 49 -1.71 -7.37 30.63
CA LEU A 49 -2.38 -6.77 29.47
C LEU A 49 -1.72 -5.45 29.07
N MET A 50 -1.19 -4.69 30.05
CA MET A 50 -0.45 -3.46 29.78
C MET A 50 0.78 -3.74 28.92
N TYR A 51 1.53 -4.81 29.21
CA TYR A 51 2.71 -5.20 28.41
C TYR A 51 2.33 -5.59 26.97
N VAL A 52 1.19 -6.26 26.80
CA VAL A 52 0.68 -6.60 25.46
C VAL A 52 0.36 -5.33 24.66
N ILE A 53 -0.31 -4.35 25.26
CA ILE A 53 -0.64 -3.08 24.61
C ILE A 53 0.65 -2.32 24.26
N VAL A 54 1.60 -2.20 25.21
CA VAL A 54 2.90 -1.55 24.99
C VAL A 54 3.65 -2.22 23.83
N PHE A 55 3.67 -3.56 23.80
CA PHE A 55 4.28 -4.31 22.69
C PHE A 55 3.68 -3.91 21.34
N PHE A 56 2.37 -3.83 21.22
CA PHE A 56 1.73 -3.41 19.95
C PHE A 56 2.02 -1.95 19.61
N VAL A 57 2.10 -1.04 20.60
CA VAL A 57 2.53 0.35 20.38
C VAL A 57 3.94 0.37 19.80
N VAL A 58 4.90 -0.28 20.46
CA VAL A 58 6.28 -0.33 20.01
C VAL A 58 6.39 -0.92 18.61
N MET A 59 5.73 -2.06 18.35
CA MET A 59 5.71 -2.70 17.04
C MET A 59 5.13 -1.79 15.95
N SER A 60 4.04 -1.07 16.25
CA SER A 60 3.44 -0.15 15.29
C SER A 60 4.36 1.03 14.95
N LEU A 61 5.07 1.56 15.95
CA LEU A 61 6.06 2.63 15.76
C LEU A 61 7.27 2.15 14.95
N VAL A 62 7.76 0.95 15.23
CA VAL A 62 8.85 0.32 14.43
C VAL A 62 8.44 0.15 12.98
N VAL A 63 7.25 -0.40 12.73
CA VAL A 63 6.72 -0.58 11.37
C VAL A 63 6.52 0.76 10.66
N LEU A 64 6.01 1.78 11.35
CA LEU A 64 5.89 3.14 10.84
C LEU A 64 7.27 3.70 10.47
N GLY A 65 8.24 3.63 11.38
CA GLY A 65 9.62 4.10 11.15
C GLY A 65 10.30 3.42 9.98
N LEU A 66 10.19 2.09 9.87
CA LEU A 66 10.73 1.33 8.74
C LEU A 66 10.10 1.73 7.40
N ASN A 67 8.77 1.95 7.37
CA ASN A 67 8.11 2.37 6.13
C ASN A 67 8.44 3.84 5.78
N TYR A 68 8.60 4.70 6.78
CA TYR A 68 9.07 6.07 6.60
C TYR A 68 10.51 6.09 6.03
N ALA A 69 11.42 5.32 6.61
CA ALA A 69 12.82 5.22 6.15
C ALA A 69 12.92 4.66 4.72
N ARG A 70 12.04 3.74 4.32
CA ARG A 70 12.01 3.20 2.95
C ARG A 70 11.68 4.24 1.88
N ASN A 71 11.00 5.33 2.20
CA ASN A 71 10.68 6.48 1.32
C ASN A 71 10.33 6.09 -0.12
N ARG A 72 9.34 5.21 -0.28
CA ARG A 72 8.96 4.65 -1.57
C ARG A 72 8.33 5.72 -2.45
N ARG A 73 8.86 5.86 -3.68
CA ARG A 73 8.33 6.78 -4.69
C ARG A 73 8.18 6.05 -6.01
N LEU A 74 7.11 6.37 -6.71
CA LEU A 74 6.88 5.94 -8.08
C LEU A 74 7.04 7.17 -8.98
N ILE A 75 7.96 7.12 -9.93
CA ILE A 75 8.21 8.19 -10.89
C ILE A 75 7.78 7.68 -12.25
N ILE A 76 6.91 8.41 -12.91
CA ILE A 76 6.42 8.10 -14.24
C ILE A 76 7.01 9.12 -15.20
N THR A 77 7.80 8.64 -16.15
CA THR A 77 8.32 9.43 -17.27
C THR A 77 7.67 8.93 -18.57
N PRO A 78 7.71 9.67 -19.68
CA PRO A 78 7.19 9.23 -20.97
C PRO A 78 7.83 7.93 -21.47
N GLU A 79 9.07 7.64 -21.07
CA GLU A 79 9.85 6.49 -21.57
C GLU A 79 9.99 5.33 -20.58
N ALA A 80 9.77 5.60 -19.28
CA ALA A 80 10.04 4.62 -18.24
C ALA A 80 9.18 4.80 -16.98
N ILE A 81 8.98 3.72 -16.26
CA ILE A 81 8.39 3.68 -14.90
C ILE A 81 9.51 3.38 -13.91
N VAL A 82 9.77 4.31 -12.99
CA VAL A 82 10.86 4.20 -12.02
C VAL A 82 10.29 3.97 -10.62
N PHE A 83 10.63 2.83 -10.02
CA PHE A 83 10.37 2.54 -8.62
C PHE A 83 11.60 2.94 -7.81
N LYS A 84 11.49 4.05 -7.09
CA LYS A 84 12.58 4.56 -6.25
C LYS A 84 12.31 4.19 -4.80
N HIS A 85 13.27 3.51 -4.20
CA HIS A 85 13.34 3.25 -2.76
C HIS A 85 14.58 3.99 -2.22
N HIS A 86 14.71 4.09 -0.90
CA HIS A 86 15.86 4.78 -0.32
C HIS A 86 17.20 4.13 -0.74
N TRP A 87 17.25 2.80 -0.82
CA TRP A 87 18.48 2.03 -1.10
C TRP A 87 18.52 1.40 -2.49
N ASP A 88 17.43 1.43 -3.24
CA ASP A 88 17.34 0.77 -4.56
C ASP A 88 16.45 1.56 -5.50
N GLN A 89 16.84 1.56 -6.76
CA GLN A 89 16.09 2.17 -7.84
C GLN A 89 15.93 1.15 -8.96
N ARG A 90 14.67 0.90 -9.31
CA ARG A 90 14.34 0.02 -10.41
C ARG A 90 13.69 0.80 -11.54
N VAL A 91 14.34 0.84 -12.66
CA VAL A 91 13.84 1.45 -13.90
C VAL A 91 13.21 0.35 -14.75
N ILE A 92 12.02 0.57 -15.25
CA ILE A 92 11.32 -0.28 -16.21
C ILE A 92 11.05 0.57 -17.45
N THR A 93 11.74 0.30 -18.55
CA THR A 93 11.51 0.98 -19.81
C THR A 93 10.21 0.50 -20.46
N LEU A 94 9.51 1.37 -21.17
CA LEU A 94 8.24 1.00 -21.82
C LEU A 94 8.44 -0.10 -22.86
N SER A 95 9.61 -0.17 -23.51
CA SER A 95 10.00 -1.22 -24.46
C SER A 95 10.08 -2.63 -23.83
N GLU A 96 10.36 -2.71 -22.52
CA GLU A 96 10.40 -3.97 -21.77
C GLU A 96 9.00 -4.47 -21.38
N ILE A 97 7.98 -3.63 -21.50
CA ILE A 97 6.62 -4.01 -21.12
C ILE A 97 6.00 -4.86 -22.23
N GLU A 98 5.63 -6.08 -21.88
CA GLU A 98 4.93 -7.00 -22.77
C GLU A 98 3.45 -6.60 -22.90
N TRP A 99 2.80 -6.32 -21.76
CA TRP A 99 1.43 -5.80 -21.70
C TRP A 99 1.18 -5.12 -20.34
N LEU A 100 0.21 -4.22 -20.35
CA LEU A 100 -0.25 -3.49 -19.17
C LEU A 100 -1.76 -3.70 -19.00
N HIS A 101 -2.22 -3.85 -17.78
CA HIS A 101 -3.63 -3.93 -17.45
C HIS A 101 -3.96 -3.00 -16.30
N ILE A 102 -4.90 -2.09 -16.52
CA ILE A 102 -5.45 -1.20 -15.51
C ILE A 102 -6.86 -1.66 -15.21
N GLY A 103 -7.13 -2.09 -13.98
CA GLY A 103 -8.43 -2.63 -13.63
C GLY A 103 -8.68 -2.76 -12.14
N ARG A 104 -9.84 -3.32 -11.78
CA ARG A 104 -10.19 -3.64 -10.40
C ARG A 104 -9.63 -5.00 -10.03
N GLU A 105 -9.18 -5.15 -8.78
CA GLU A 105 -8.76 -6.44 -8.28
C GLU A 105 -9.94 -7.40 -8.14
N ALA A 106 -9.96 -8.48 -8.94
CA ALA A 106 -11.09 -9.42 -9.02
C ALA A 106 -11.33 -10.25 -7.73
N ARG A 107 -10.41 -10.23 -6.77
CA ARG A 107 -10.45 -11.09 -5.58
C ARG A 107 -11.08 -10.47 -4.33
N VAL A 108 -11.34 -9.18 -4.31
CA VAL A 108 -11.88 -8.51 -3.11
C VAL A 108 -13.20 -7.85 -3.48
N GLN A 109 -14.31 -8.43 -3.02
CA GLN A 109 -15.67 -7.88 -3.12
C GLN A 109 -15.92 -6.74 -2.12
N THR A 110 -14.91 -6.05 -1.64
CA THR A 110 -15.09 -4.86 -0.82
C THR A 110 -15.48 -3.69 -1.70
N SER A 111 -16.46 -2.92 -1.25
CA SER A 111 -17.00 -1.73 -1.93
C SER A 111 -15.99 -0.59 -2.14
N GLY A 112 -14.71 -0.80 -1.80
CA GLY A 112 -13.61 0.13 -2.01
C GLY A 112 -13.09 0.10 -3.46
N ARG A 113 -12.78 1.26 -3.99
CA ARG A 113 -12.20 1.48 -5.32
C ARG A 113 -10.74 1.04 -5.39
N PHE A 114 -10.45 -0.25 -5.20
CA PHE A 114 -9.07 -0.75 -5.33
C PHE A 114 -8.71 -0.95 -6.79
N GLN A 115 -8.18 0.10 -7.39
CA GLN A 115 -7.57 0.00 -8.72
C GLN A 115 -6.17 -0.60 -8.59
N VAL A 116 -5.90 -1.58 -9.45
CA VAL A 116 -4.61 -2.25 -9.53
C VAL A 116 -4.10 -2.15 -10.96
N ILE A 117 -2.83 -1.81 -11.08
CA ILE A 117 -2.11 -1.80 -12.34
C ILE A 117 -1.21 -3.02 -12.36
N LEU A 118 -1.40 -3.90 -13.33
CA LEU A 118 -0.58 -5.07 -13.56
C LEU A 118 0.32 -4.82 -14.77
N ILE A 119 1.62 -5.00 -14.59
CA ILE A 119 2.63 -4.82 -15.62
C ILE A 119 3.32 -6.16 -15.83
N LYS A 120 3.31 -6.67 -17.05
CA LYS A 120 4.06 -7.84 -17.48
C LYS A 120 5.29 -7.39 -18.25
N LEU A 121 6.45 -7.84 -17.82
CA LEU A 121 7.70 -7.58 -18.52
C LEU A 121 8.05 -8.76 -19.44
N LYS A 122 8.65 -8.44 -20.59
CA LYS A 122 9.19 -9.41 -21.54
C LYS A 122 10.24 -10.28 -20.84
N GLY A 123 10.20 -11.59 -21.06
CA GLY A 123 11.17 -12.53 -20.47
C GLY A 123 11.03 -12.79 -18.96
N ARG A 124 10.14 -12.14 -18.23
CA ARG A 124 9.92 -12.38 -16.78
C ARG A 124 8.61 -13.10 -16.53
N ARG A 125 8.62 -14.13 -15.70
CA ARG A 125 7.40 -14.87 -15.31
C ARG A 125 6.54 -14.07 -14.31
N ARG A 126 7.13 -13.23 -13.46
CA ARG A 126 6.42 -12.50 -12.40
C ARG A 126 5.79 -11.21 -12.92
N LEU A 127 4.55 -10.95 -12.49
CA LEU A 127 3.83 -9.71 -12.74
C LEU A 127 4.20 -8.65 -11.70
N PHE A 128 4.42 -7.43 -12.17
CA PHE A 128 4.51 -6.26 -11.29
C PHE A 128 3.10 -5.76 -10.99
N ARG A 129 2.86 -5.51 -9.71
CA ARG A 129 1.55 -5.07 -9.24
C ARG A 129 1.68 -3.75 -8.51
N ILE A 130 1.03 -2.72 -9.02
CA ILE A 130 0.93 -1.41 -8.41
C ILE A 130 -0.49 -1.27 -7.84
N ARG A 131 -0.62 -1.14 -6.53
CA ARG A 131 -1.88 -0.81 -5.87
C ARG A 131 -2.02 0.71 -5.85
N VAL A 132 -2.91 1.26 -6.68
CA VAL A 132 -3.08 2.71 -6.85
C VAL A 132 -3.42 3.40 -5.53
N GLY A 133 -4.31 2.81 -4.72
CA GLY A 133 -4.74 3.37 -3.43
C GLY A 133 -3.64 3.54 -2.38
N ARG A 134 -2.43 3.03 -2.65
CA ARG A 134 -1.27 3.21 -1.76
C ARG A 134 -0.40 4.42 -2.12
N TYR A 135 -0.75 5.16 -3.16
CA TYR A 135 -0.01 6.34 -3.60
C TYR A 135 -0.85 7.61 -3.42
N GLU A 136 -0.17 8.73 -3.21
CA GLU A 136 -0.80 10.04 -3.25
C GLU A 136 -1.29 10.33 -4.68
N ARG A 137 -2.31 11.17 -4.81
CA ARG A 137 -2.87 11.60 -6.10
C ARG A 137 -3.29 10.43 -7.02
N GLU A 138 -4.08 9.51 -6.47
CA GLU A 138 -4.52 8.28 -7.14
C GLU A 138 -5.11 8.52 -8.55
N ARG A 139 -5.94 9.56 -8.71
CA ARG A 139 -6.58 9.87 -10.00
C ARG A 139 -5.57 10.29 -11.05
N GLU A 140 -4.58 11.08 -10.64
CA GLU A 140 -3.51 11.54 -11.52
C GLU A 140 -2.58 10.37 -11.89
N LEU A 141 -2.27 9.48 -10.94
CA LEU A 141 -1.51 8.26 -11.20
C LEU A 141 -2.21 7.39 -12.25
N VAL A 142 -3.51 7.19 -12.13
CA VAL A 142 -4.29 6.41 -13.12
C VAL A 142 -4.32 7.09 -14.47
N HIS A 143 -4.45 8.41 -14.51
CA HIS A 143 -4.43 9.19 -15.75
C HIS A 143 -3.10 9.04 -16.49
N GLU A 144 -1.97 9.22 -15.79
CA GLU A 144 -0.65 9.03 -16.38
C GLU A 144 -0.39 7.59 -16.84
N MET A 145 -0.85 6.62 -16.06
CA MET A 145 -0.73 5.22 -16.48
C MET A 145 -1.60 4.88 -17.69
N ASN A 146 -2.80 5.49 -17.83
CA ASN A 146 -3.61 5.34 -19.03
C ASN A 146 -2.94 6.01 -20.25
N ARG A 147 -2.25 7.13 -20.06
CA ARG A 147 -1.48 7.79 -21.13
C ARG A 147 -0.39 6.87 -21.66
N ILE A 148 0.40 6.27 -20.77
CA ILE A 148 1.42 5.27 -21.14
C ILE A 148 0.79 4.04 -21.78
N ALA A 149 -0.37 3.61 -21.27
CA ALA A 149 -1.05 2.43 -21.78
C ALA A 149 -1.56 2.59 -23.23
N ALA A 150 -1.65 3.82 -23.75
CA ALA A 150 -1.97 4.05 -25.17
C ALA A 150 -0.84 3.55 -26.08
N ASP A 151 0.41 3.61 -25.61
CA ASP A 151 1.59 3.22 -26.39
C ASP A 151 2.02 1.75 -26.15
N VAL A 152 1.38 1.07 -25.18
CA VAL A 152 1.71 -0.30 -24.79
C VAL A 152 0.53 -1.25 -25.04
N PRO A 153 0.74 -2.51 -25.47
CA PRO A 153 -0.34 -3.47 -25.65
C PRO A 153 -1.16 -3.66 -24.37
N MET A 154 -2.45 -3.31 -24.46
CA MET A 154 -3.37 -3.55 -23.34
C MET A 154 -3.92 -4.99 -23.38
N ARG A 155 -3.73 -5.75 -22.30
CA ARG A 155 -4.39 -7.03 -22.14
C ARG A 155 -5.82 -6.83 -21.67
N LYS A 156 -6.80 -7.06 -22.55
CA LYS A 156 -8.21 -7.13 -22.15
C LYS A 156 -8.39 -8.26 -21.13
N GLN A 157 -8.96 -7.94 -19.97
CA GLN A 157 -9.26 -8.93 -18.95
C GLN A 157 -10.21 -9.97 -19.56
N ARG A 158 -9.74 -11.21 -19.73
CA ARG A 158 -10.64 -12.33 -20.07
C ARG A 158 -11.66 -12.41 -18.91
N ARG A 159 -12.91 -12.07 -19.17
CA ARG A 159 -14.00 -12.32 -18.21
C ARG A 159 -13.92 -13.80 -17.85
N TRP A 160 -13.54 -14.10 -16.62
CA TRP A 160 -13.71 -15.43 -16.08
C TRP A 160 -15.20 -15.72 -16.15
N ARG A 161 -15.60 -16.58 -17.09
CA ARG A 161 -16.93 -17.15 -17.09
C ARG A 161 -17.05 -17.88 -15.76
N ARG A 162 -17.94 -17.41 -14.89
CA ARG A 162 -18.36 -18.18 -13.72
C ARG A 162 -18.81 -19.53 -14.26
N PRO A 163 -18.30 -20.67 -13.71
CA PRO A 163 -18.88 -21.96 -14.02
C PRO A 163 -20.38 -21.84 -13.69
N LYS A 164 -21.25 -22.12 -14.68
CA LYS A 164 -22.68 -22.27 -14.42
C LYS A 164 -22.79 -23.45 -13.47
N PHE A 165 -23.17 -23.19 -12.22
CA PHE A 165 -23.68 -24.24 -11.35
C PHE A 165 -24.92 -24.78 -12.06
N THR A 166 -24.81 -25.97 -12.62
CA THR A 166 -25.95 -26.74 -13.10
C THR A 166 -26.55 -27.34 -11.84
N ASP A 167 -27.67 -26.75 -11.38
CA ASP A 167 -28.50 -27.40 -10.38
C ASP A 167 -28.96 -28.73 -10.95
N ARG A 168 -28.57 -29.80 -10.27
CA ARG A 168 -29.19 -31.14 -10.38
C ARG A 168 -29.93 -31.40 -9.09
#